data_7b81b854c918379936697569fbe6fe35
#
_entry.id   7b81b854c918379936697569fbe6fe35
#
_cell.length_a   1.000
_cell.length_b   1.000
_cell.length_c   1.000
_cell.angle_alpha   90.00
_cell.angle_beta   90.00
_cell.angle_gamma   90.00
#
_symmetry.space_group_name_H-M   'P 1'
#
loop_
_entity.id
_entity.type
_entity.pdbx_description
1 polymer ?
#
loop_
_entity_poly.entity_id
_entity_poly.type
_entity_poly.pdbx_seq_one_letter_code
_entity_poly.pdbx_strand_id
1 'polypeptide(L)'
;MKRLGKLGALLISVALIAPTLAHGADSIPEQWAQLPAPGAGYIGYEANEAAFANTEASTWINFTSDNGKFDGKVTKVAICNTGAEDGCAFTVHSYYRAVLPVCADATDINCISEIFATDANGKKLTVSSATVFPKDNPQAFAGNKALNVPRGTGAALVSIPDAPHAGGDKYLVKTTLSASRTNDQSGFETPRLGASISAVKVIEGDFFDLATDTNTAKYDQVGRIQVGTTQTKPISDPKPSKLCVAVSTTQCALPYTMPKDISFGFALRLNTNLSGWLHGRMKNAVIDYSTTNGITNLSVTANPIAVPLIDVWSKSDDLSDAHVAAYLPQFWGGEAMHYPVTNENLGLPIANSEKTRAGMKNISFKHINTNFSQSSMDNFLLWLPIAKDKAAAMPTQWRLGTMTDNGSGPVRECLDKEKALAGVVTTNSTMYLDGPPTFKDGTLDYKVASTHYEADGTTVFKGTYELIMSSAVARCIYKFTAAPISATVSITSENGEANAATTVINEKNGWLKLGAYGFTFSSPTVRVKLTQEAAPTPTPSATASTKPAVVKKISITCVKGKTTKKVTAINPKCPTGYKKK
;
A
#
# COMPACT_ATOMS: atom_id res chain seq x y z
N MET A 1 -47.77 81.16 -16.41
CA MET A 1 -46.40 80.67 -16.47
C MET A 1 -46.15 79.76 -15.22
N LYS A 2 -46.38 78.51 -15.30
CA LYS A 2 -46.13 77.53 -14.18
C LYS A 2 -45.41 76.37 -14.78
N ARG A 3 -44.17 76.11 -14.34
CA ARG A 3 -43.36 74.94 -14.69
C ARG A 3 -43.80 73.77 -13.80
N LEU A 4 -44.28 72.69 -14.37
CA LEU A 4 -44.44 71.42 -13.71
C LEU A 4 -43.13 70.65 -13.77
N GLY A 5 -42.55 70.37 -12.62
CA GLY A 5 -41.42 69.46 -12.51
C GLY A 5 -41.91 68.02 -12.53
N LYS A 6 -41.31 67.19 -13.40
CA LYS A 6 -41.51 65.76 -13.41
C LYS A 6 -40.57 65.10 -12.40
N LEU A 7 -41.11 64.52 -11.33
CA LEU A 7 -40.37 63.57 -10.49
C LEU A 7 -40.24 62.24 -11.25
N GLY A 8 -39.03 61.88 -11.61
CA GLY A 8 -38.71 60.56 -12.09
C GLY A 8 -38.44 59.64 -10.92
N ALA A 9 -39.30 58.66 -10.73
CA ALA A 9 -39.05 57.58 -9.77
C ALA A 9 -37.97 56.62 -10.32
N LEU A 10 -36.82 56.60 -9.67
CA LEU A 10 -35.71 55.67 -9.97
C LEU A 10 -36.04 54.36 -9.25
N LEU A 11 -36.58 53.36 -9.97
CA LEU A 11 -36.71 52.00 -9.52
C LEU A 11 -35.32 51.36 -9.46
N ILE A 12 -34.71 51.27 -8.27
CA ILE A 12 -33.52 50.47 -8.02
C ILE A 12 -33.97 49.02 -7.94
N SER A 13 -33.76 48.29 -9.04
CA SER A 13 -33.86 46.84 -9.06
C SER A 13 -32.68 46.27 -8.27
N VAL A 14 -32.90 45.94 -7.01
CA VAL A 14 -31.99 45.11 -6.24
C VAL A 14 -32.05 43.68 -6.83
N ALA A 15 -31.14 43.38 -7.74
CA ALA A 15 -30.88 42.03 -8.15
C ALA A 15 -30.34 41.29 -6.92
N LEU A 16 -31.19 40.48 -6.30
CA LEU A 16 -30.78 39.44 -5.37
C LEU A 16 -29.85 38.49 -6.14
N ILE A 17 -28.55 38.76 -6.06
CA ILE A 17 -27.51 37.78 -6.41
C ILE A 17 -27.65 36.73 -5.29
N ALA A 18 -28.46 35.69 -5.55
CA ALA A 18 -28.34 34.47 -4.78
C ALA A 18 -26.86 34.03 -4.91
N PRO A 19 -26.15 33.76 -3.82
CA PRO A 19 -24.85 33.12 -3.93
C PRO A 19 -25.15 31.80 -4.65
N THR A 20 -24.76 31.71 -5.92
CA THR A 20 -24.49 30.41 -6.52
C THR A 20 -23.51 29.79 -5.56
N LEU A 21 -23.96 28.82 -4.78
CA LEU A 21 -23.07 27.87 -4.14
C LEU A 21 -22.15 27.43 -5.27
N ALA A 22 -20.94 27.99 -5.29
CA ALA A 22 -19.88 27.43 -6.07
C ALA A 22 -19.83 25.97 -5.60
N HIS A 23 -20.38 25.07 -6.40
CA HIS A 23 -20.07 23.66 -6.29
C HIS A 23 -18.57 23.67 -6.40
N GLY A 24 -17.90 23.43 -5.28
CA GLY A 24 -16.45 23.37 -5.24
C GLY A 24 -16.05 22.51 -6.42
N ALA A 25 -15.14 23.00 -7.23
CA ALA A 25 -14.65 22.31 -8.41
C ALA A 25 -14.51 20.86 -8.01
N ASP A 26 -15.16 19.97 -8.76
CA ASP A 26 -15.10 18.56 -8.49
C ASP A 26 -13.64 18.22 -8.25
N SER A 27 -13.30 17.69 -7.09
CA SER A 27 -11.92 17.51 -6.61
C SER A 27 -11.06 16.62 -7.51
N ILE A 28 -11.61 16.08 -8.56
CA ILE A 28 -10.97 15.20 -9.53
C ILE A 28 -9.90 15.89 -10.37
N PRO A 29 -10.11 17.09 -10.96
CA PRO A 29 -9.05 17.79 -11.66
C PRO A 29 -7.85 18.09 -10.76
N GLU A 30 -8.08 18.34 -9.47
CA GLU A 30 -7.04 18.60 -8.49
C GLU A 30 -6.34 17.31 -8.04
N GLN A 31 -7.08 16.18 -7.98
CA GLN A 31 -6.50 14.86 -7.65
C GLN A 31 -5.64 14.29 -8.78
N TRP A 32 -5.96 14.63 -10.01
CA TRP A 32 -5.34 14.08 -11.21
C TRP A 32 -4.74 15.20 -12.05
N ALA A 33 -4.09 16.19 -11.41
CA ALA A 33 -3.44 17.28 -12.13
C ALA A 33 -2.47 16.71 -13.18
N GLN A 34 -2.93 16.66 -14.43
CA GLN A 34 -2.09 16.31 -15.56
C GLN A 34 -1.88 17.57 -16.38
N LEU A 35 -0.67 18.09 -16.33
CA LEU A 35 -0.29 19.23 -17.15
C LEU A 35 -0.20 18.79 -18.62
N PRO A 36 -0.88 19.49 -19.55
CA PRO A 36 -0.77 19.20 -20.97
C PRO A 36 0.67 19.44 -21.44
N ALA A 37 1.08 18.69 -22.47
CA ALA A 37 2.39 18.87 -23.07
C ALA A 37 2.54 20.28 -23.67
N PRO A 38 3.57 21.07 -23.30
CA PRO A 38 3.74 22.43 -23.81
C PRO A 38 4.14 22.51 -25.29
N GLY A 39 4.63 21.40 -25.87
CA GLY A 39 5.10 21.30 -27.24
C GLY A 39 6.48 20.69 -27.37
N ALA A 40 7.04 20.69 -28.59
CA ALA A 40 8.38 20.15 -28.85
C ALA A 40 9.46 20.84 -28.00
N GLY A 41 10.48 20.10 -27.62
CA GLY A 41 11.58 20.57 -26.77
C GLY A 41 11.29 20.59 -25.28
N TYR A 42 10.13 20.07 -24.85
CA TYR A 42 9.80 19.90 -23.44
C TYR A 42 9.85 18.45 -23.04
N ILE A 43 10.46 18.19 -21.92
CA ILE A 43 10.55 16.89 -21.27
C ILE A 43 9.79 16.98 -19.96
N GLY A 44 8.87 16.05 -19.71
CA GLY A 44 8.06 15.98 -18.50
C GLY A 44 8.47 14.84 -17.59
N TYR A 45 8.11 14.98 -16.32
CA TYR A 45 8.20 13.93 -15.32
C TYR A 45 6.92 13.87 -14.50
N GLU A 46 6.42 12.67 -14.31
CA GLU A 46 5.27 12.41 -13.46
C GLU A 46 5.60 11.28 -12.49
N ALA A 47 5.45 11.53 -11.19
CA ALA A 47 5.44 10.51 -10.15
C ALA A 47 4.03 10.43 -9.57
N ASN A 48 3.25 9.46 -10.05
CA ASN A 48 1.83 9.32 -9.73
C ASN A 48 1.42 7.85 -9.69
N GLU A 49 1.48 7.24 -8.53
CA GLU A 49 1.04 5.86 -8.32
C GLU A 49 -0.46 5.68 -8.54
N ALA A 50 -1.26 6.68 -8.23
CA ALA A 50 -2.71 6.60 -8.31
C ALA A 50 -3.21 6.42 -9.75
N ALA A 51 -2.53 7.01 -10.74
CA ALA A 51 -2.92 6.94 -12.15
C ALA A 51 -2.94 5.53 -12.74
N PHE A 52 -2.14 4.61 -12.21
CA PHE A 52 -1.98 3.25 -12.73
C PHE A 52 -2.85 2.20 -12.06
N ALA A 53 -3.38 2.50 -10.90
CA ALA A 53 -4.22 1.57 -10.15
C ALA A 53 -5.60 1.34 -10.77
N ASN A 54 -5.93 2.10 -11.78
CA ASN A 54 -7.32 2.33 -12.16
C ASN A 54 -7.84 1.36 -13.22
N THR A 55 -6.96 0.74 -14.00
CA THR A 55 -7.34 -0.08 -15.17
C THR A 55 -7.30 -1.58 -14.90
N GLU A 56 -7.12 -2.02 -13.66
CA GLU A 56 -7.03 -3.43 -13.34
C GLU A 56 -8.40 -4.10 -13.39
N ALA A 57 -8.73 -4.68 -14.55
CA ALA A 57 -9.86 -5.58 -14.71
C ALA A 57 -9.46 -7.05 -14.48
N SER A 58 -10.45 -7.92 -14.33
CA SER A 58 -10.19 -9.36 -14.36
C SER A 58 -9.65 -9.76 -15.73
N THR A 59 -8.67 -10.64 -15.75
CA THR A 59 -8.13 -11.21 -16.99
C THR A 59 -7.49 -12.56 -16.70
N TRP A 60 -7.64 -13.50 -17.61
CA TRP A 60 -6.88 -14.74 -17.63
C TRP A 60 -6.41 -14.99 -19.05
N ILE A 61 -5.09 -14.94 -19.27
CA ILE A 61 -4.46 -15.06 -20.57
C ILE A 61 -3.40 -16.14 -20.59
N ASN A 62 -3.32 -16.79 -21.75
CA ASN A 62 -2.33 -17.79 -22.06
C ASN A 62 -1.51 -17.35 -23.26
N PHE A 63 -0.21 -17.53 -23.15
CA PHE A 63 0.74 -17.24 -24.21
C PHE A 63 1.32 -18.54 -24.76
N THR A 64 1.33 -18.68 -26.08
CA THR A 64 1.95 -19.80 -26.75
C THR A 64 3.08 -19.31 -27.65
N SER A 65 4.11 -20.13 -27.82
CA SER A 65 5.17 -19.90 -28.80
C SER A 65 5.41 -21.16 -29.61
N ASP A 66 5.90 -21.00 -30.85
CA ASP A 66 6.11 -22.13 -31.78
C ASP A 66 7.16 -23.12 -31.30
N ASN A 67 8.11 -22.66 -30.47
CA ASN A 67 9.18 -23.49 -29.90
C ASN A 67 8.89 -24.02 -28.50
N GLY A 68 7.70 -23.72 -27.92
CA GLY A 68 7.31 -24.13 -26.57
C GLY A 68 8.12 -23.48 -25.46
N LYS A 69 8.91 -22.43 -25.74
CA LYS A 69 9.71 -21.68 -24.77
C LYS A 69 9.27 -20.23 -24.73
N PHE A 70 9.37 -19.64 -23.53
CA PHE A 70 9.17 -18.21 -23.35
C PHE A 70 10.47 -17.47 -23.68
N ASP A 71 10.70 -17.21 -24.97
CA ASP A 71 11.90 -16.52 -25.50
C ASP A 71 11.61 -15.08 -25.96
N GLY A 72 10.47 -14.54 -25.56
CA GLY A 72 9.99 -13.22 -26.00
C GLY A 72 9.25 -13.22 -27.32
N LYS A 73 9.14 -14.37 -28.03
CA LYS A 73 8.38 -14.50 -29.26
C LYS A 73 7.05 -15.21 -28.97
N VAL A 74 6.04 -14.43 -28.68
CA VAL A 74 4.66 -14.94 -28.51
C VAL A 74 4.02 -15.06 -29.87
N THR A 75 3.56 -16.26 -30.20
CA THR A 75 2.88 -16.56 -31.49
C THR A 75 1.37 -16.48 -31.39
N LYS A 76 0.81 -16.87 -30.26
CA LYS A 76 -0.64 -16.80 -30.02
C LYS A 76 -0.94 -16.40 -28.59
N VAL A 77 -1.97 -15.59 -28.42
CA VAL A 77 -2.54 -15.21 -27.11
C VAL A 77 -3.97 -15.68 -27.08
N ALA A 78 -4.36 -16.37 -26.03
CA ALA A 78 -5.73 -16.80 -25.77
C ALA A 78 -6.26 -16.16 -24.49
N ILE A 79 -7.52 -15.75 -24.51
CA ILE A 79 -8.28 -15.30 -23.34
C ILE A 79 -9.03 -16.50 -22.80
N CYS A 80 -8.86 -16.78 -21.51
CA CYS A 80 -9.39 -17.97 -20.87
C CYS A 80 -10.53 -17.63 -19.91
N ASN A 81 -11.51 -18.51 -19.84
CA ASN A 81 -12.63 -18.46 -18.90
C ASN A 81 -12.54 -19.59 -17.85
N THR A 82 -12.39 -20.82 -18.33
CA THR A 82 -12.29 -22.02 -17.50
C THR A 82 -10.94 -22.73 -17.63
N GLY A 83 -10.13 -22.33 -18.62
CA GLY A 83 -8.89 -22.99 -19.02
C GLY A 83 -9.09 -24.18 -19.96
N ALA A 84 -10.34 -24.49 -20.35
CA ALA A 84 -10.67 -25.55 -21.30
C ALA A 84 -10.79 -25.04 -22.75
N GLU A 85 -10.78 -23.74 -22.94
CA GLU A 85 -10.93 -23.08 -24.23
C GLU A 85 -9.71 -23.33 -25.13
N ASP A 86 -9.91 -23.22 -26.45
CA ASP A 86 -8.82 -23.37 -27.42
C ASP A 86 -7.70 -22.35 -27.16
N GLY A 87 -6.47 -22.85 -27.06
CA GLY A 87 -5.29 -22.06 -26.71
C GLY A 87 -5.15 -21.75 -25.20
N CYS A 88 -6.07 -22.22 -24.35
CA CYS A 88 -5.97 -22.09 -22.89
C CYS A 88 -5.32 -23.30 -22.22
N ALA A 89 -5.13 -24.40 -22.94
CA ALA A 89 -4.20 -25.43 -22.49
C ALA A 89 -2.79 -24.80 -22.35
N PHE A 90 -2.24 -24.90 -21.15
CA PHE A 90 -0.99 -24.23 -20.82
C PHE A 90 0.17 -24.77 -21.69
N THR A 91 0.89 -23.89 -22.35
CA THR A 91 2.03 -24.27 -23.21
C THR A 91 3.32 -23.54 -22.87
N VAL A 92 3.30 -22.24 -22.55
CA VAL A 92 4.52 -21.45 -22.34
C VAL A 92 4.43 -20.56 -21.11
N HIS A 93 3.47 -19.65 -21.08
CA HIS A 93 3.25 -18.72 -19.97
C HIS A 93 1.75 -18.46 -19.81
N SER A 94 1.27 -18.50 -18.60
CA SER A 94 -0.10 -18.16 -18.24
C SER A 94 -0.10 -17.12 -17.13
N TYR A 95 -1.01 -16.17 -17.22
CA TYR A 95 -1.18 -15.14 -16.21
C TYR A 95 -2.67 -14.93 -15.96
N TYR A 96 -3.04 -14.83 -14.69
CA TYR A 96 -4.37 -14.36 -14.33
C TYR A 96 -4.30 -13.18 -13.35
N ARG A 97 -5.29 -12.32 -13.44
CA ARG A 97 -5.71 -11.36 -12.43
C ARG A 97 -7.20 -11.51 -12.23
N ALA A 98 -7.60 -11.93 -11.05
CA ALA A 98 -9.00 -12.06 -10.67
C ALA A 98 -9.39 -10.92 -9.75
N VAL A 99 -10.33 -10.07 -10.16
CA VAL A 99 -11.05 -9.20 -9.24
C VAL A 99 -12.04 -10.07 -8.49
N LEU A 100 -11.88 -10.15 -7.17
CA LEU A 100 -12.63 -11.09 -6.34
C LEU A 100 -14.08 -10.63 -6.15
N PRO A 101 -15.06 -11.53 -6.25
CA PRO A 101 -16.46 -11.24 -5.94
C PRO A 101 -16.67 -11.03 -4.44
N VAL A 102 -17.84 -10.50 -4.09
CA VAL A 102 -18.37 -10.66 -2.72
C VAL A 102 -18.82 -12.10 -2.54
N CYS A 103 -18.59 -12.69 -1.38
CA CYS A 103 -19.01 -14.05 -1.05
C CYS A 103 -20.54 -14.16 -1.12
N ALA A 104 -21.06 -15.18 -1.79
CA ALA A 104 -22.48 -15.44 -1.84
C ALA A 104 -22.99 -16.05 -0.51
N ASP A 105 -22.14 -16.86 0.14
CA ASP A 105 -22.45 -17.48 1.41
C ASP A 105 -21.20 -17.72 2.29
N ALA A 106 -21.43 -18.33 3.45
CA ALA A 106 -20.37 -18.59 4.43
C ALA A 106 -19.36 -19.67 3.99
N THR A 107 -19.60 -20.41 2.92
CA THR A 107 -18.71 -21.46 2.41
C THR A 107 -17.87 -21.02 1.22
N ASP A 108 -18.23 -19.88 0.61
CA ASP A 108 -17.48 -19.30 -0.50
C ASP A 108 -16.05 -18.94 -0.10
N ILE A 109 -15.13 -19.13 -1.02
CA ILE A 109 -13.70 -18.82 -0.90
C ILE A 109 -13.21 -18.03 -2.11
N ASN A 110 -12.10 -17.33 -1.96
CA ASN A 110 -11.56 -16.35 -2.89
C ASN A 110 -12.57 -15.23 -3.16
N CYS A 111 -13.07 -14.64 -2.07
CA CYS A 111 -14.09 -13.62 -2.12
C CYS A 111 -13.97 -12.62 -0.96
N ILE A 112 -14.65 -11.48 -1.09
CA ILE A 112 -14.81 -10.49 -0.04
C ILE A 112 -15.94 -10.96 0.87
N SER A 113 -15.62 -11.34 2.11
CA SER A 113 -16.62 -11.81 3.07
C SER A 113 -17.36 -10.68 3.77
N GLU A 114 -16.76 -9.50 3.89
CA GLU A 114 -17.38 -8.32 4.47
C GLU A 114 -16.73 -7.04 3.93
N ILE A 115 -17.54 -5.98 3.75
CA ILE A 115 -17.10 -4.61 3.51
C ILE A 115 -17.67 -3.78 4.65
N PHE A 116 -16.83 -2.96 5.29
CA PHE A 116 -17.25 -2.18 6.45
C PHE A 116 -16.59 -0.81 6.51
N ALA A 117 -17.24 0.10 7.25
CA ALA A 117 -16.71 1.41 7.58
C ALA A 117 -17.08 1.76 9.02
N THR A 118 -16.24 2.57 9.66
CA THR A 118 -16.46 3.07 11.01
C THR A 118 -16.16 4.56 11.08
N ASP A 119 -16.92 5.30 11.87
CA ASP A 119 -16.65 6.71 12.14
C ASP A 119 -15.46 6.89 13.12
N ALA A 120 -15.10 8.14 13.39
CA ALA A 120 -14.02 8.49 14.30
C ALA A 120 -14.23 8.01 15.75
N ASN A 121 -15.46 7.69 16.13
CA ASN A 121 -15.81 7.18 17.45
C ASN A 121 -15.83 5.64 17.50
N GLY A 122 -15.52 4.98 16.38
CA GLY A 122 -15.55 3.52 16.24
C GLY A 122 -16.95 2.94 16.02
N LYS A 123 -17.98 3.77 15.76
CA LYS A 123 -19.32 3.31 15.42
C LYS A 123 -19.31 2.74 14.01
N LYS A 124 -19.78 1.50 13.86
CA LYS A 124 -19.95 0.85 12.56
C LYS A 124 -21.04 1.58 11.75
N LEU A 125 -20.71 1.93 10.50
CA LEU A 125 -21.61 2.59 9.56
C LEU A 125 -22.37 1.55 8.75
N THR A 126 -23.54 1.95 8.24
CA THR A 126 -24.34 1.09 7.36
C THR A 126 -23.74 1.04 5.97
N VAL A 127 -23.43 -0.17 5.50
CA VAL A 127 -22.97 -0.43 4.14
C VAL A 127 -24.07 -1.17 3.39
N SER A 128 -24.46 -0.69 2.20
CA SER A 128 -25.46 -1.37 1.37
C SER A 128 -24.96 -2.72 0.86
N SER A 129 -25.89 -3.54 0.36
CA SER A 129 -25.53 -4.71 -0.44
C SER A 129 -24.69 -4.29 -1.64
N ALA A 130 -23.63 -5.04 -1.91
CA ALA A 130 -22.73 -4.77 -3.02
C ALA A 130 -23.36 -5.14 -4.37
N THR A 131 -23.09 -4.32 -5.38
CA THR A 131 -23.35 -4.63 -6.78
C THR A 131 -22.03 -4.72 -7.53
N VAL A 132 -21.98 -5.54 -8.59
CA VAL A 132 -20.77 -5.66 -9.42
C VAL A 132 -20.64 -4.46 -10.35
N PHE A 133 -19.46 -3.88 -10.43
CA PHE A 133 -19.16 -2.77 -11.35
C PHE A 133 -17.83 -3.02 -12.10
N PRO A 134 -17.81 -2.86 -13.42
CA PRO A 134 -18.97 -2.68 -14.27
C PRO A 134 -19.85 -3.95 -14.29
N LYS A 135 -21.16 -3.79 -14.46
CA LYS A 135 -22.12 -4.90 -14.46
C LYS A 135 -21.79 -5.90 -15.57
N ASP A 136 -21.52 -5.37 -16.74
CA ASP A 136 -21.15 -6.14 -17.93
C ASP A 136 -19.64 -6.08 -18.10
N ASN A 137 -18.93 -6.92 -17.36
CA ASN A 137 -17.48 -7.04 -17.48
C ASN A 137 -17.12 -8.16 -18.47
N PRO A 138 -16.72 -7.82 -19.71
CA PRO A 138 -16.41 -8.81 -20.75
C PRO A 138 -15.13 -9.62 -20.42
N GLN A 139 -14.33 -9.18 -19.47
CA GLN A 139 -13.12 -9.88 -19.02
C GLN A 139 -13.36 -10.74 -17.77
N ALA A 140 -14.60 -10.84 -17.28
CA ALA A 140 -14.93 -11.78 -16.21
C ALA A 140 -14.67 -13.21 -16.67
N PHE A 141 -14.20 -14.06 -15.76
CA PHE A 141 -13.92 -15.46 -16.03
C PHE A 141 -14.36 -16.35 -14.86
N ALA A 142 -14.74 -17.59 -15.17
CA ALA A 142 -15.27 -18.52 -14.17
C ALA A 142 -14.19 -19.07 -13.24
N GLY A 143 -12.93 -19.08 -13.68
CA GLY A 143 -11.80 -19.65 -12.95
C GLY A 143 -11.72 -21.17 -13.08
N ASN A 144 -10.75 -21.76 -12.37
CA ASN A 144 -10.52 -23.20 -12.39
C ASN A 144 -9.99 -23.69 -11.03
N LYS A 145 -10.83 -24.44 -10.33
CA LYS A 145 -10.49 -24.94 -8.99
C LYS A 145 -9.28 -25.91 -9.00
N ALA A 146 -9.15 -26.72 -10.05
CA ALA A 146 -8.04 -27.67 -10.17
C ALA A 146 -6.68 -26.98 -10.37
N LEU A 147 -6.71 -25.80 -11.02
CA LEU A 147 -5.53 -24.98 -11.24
C LEU A 147 -5.33 -23.90 -10.17
N ASN A 148 -6.18 -23.83 -9.15
CA ASN A 148 -6.23 -22.76 -8.16
C ASN A 148 -6.38 -21.36 -8.78
N VAL A 149 -7.05 -21.25 -9.90
CA VAL A 149 -7.39 -19.97 -10.52
C VAL A 149 -8.76 -19.52 -9.97
N PRO A 150 -8.82 -18.43 -9.18
CA PRO A 150 -10.08 -17.95 -8.64
C PRO A 150 -10.98 -17.37 -9.73
N ARG A 151 -12.29 -17.28 -9.48
CA ARG A 151 -13.22 -16.57 -10.34
C ARG A 151 -12.88 -15.08 -10.38
N GLY A 152 -12.81 -14.51 -11.56
CA GLY A 152 -12.62 -13.07 -11.78
C GLY A 152 -13.92 -12.38 -12.18
N THR A 153 -14.28 -11.28 -11.49
CA THR A 153 -15.49 -10.49 -11.71
C THR A 153 -15.16 -9.01 -11.90
N GLY A 154 -16.15 -8.11 -11.76
CA GLY A 154 -15.95 -6.68 -11.54
C GLY A 154 -15.76 -6.37 -10.05
N ALA A 155 -15.44 -5.11 -9.74
CA ALA A 155 -15.31 -4.63 -8.36
C ALA A 155 -16.67 -4.54 -7.66
N ALA A 156 -16.66 -4.51 -6.33
CA ALA A 156 -17.86 -4.34 -5.52
C ALA A 156 -18.19 -2.83 -5.36
N LEU A 157 -19.34 -2.40 -5.83
CA LEU A 157 -19.86 -1.05 -5.64
C LEU A 157 -20.88 -1.08 -4.49
N VAL A 158 -20.64 -0.27 -3.47
CA VAL A 158 -21.49 -0.13 -2.28
C VAL A 158 -21.86 1.33 -2.03
N SER A 159 -22.93 1.57 -1.27
CA SER A 159 -23.31 2.88 -0.74
C SER A 159 -23.07 2.90 0.77
N ILE A 160 -22.52 4.01 1.28
CA ILE A 160 -22.30 4.28 2.70
C ILE A 160 -22.88 5.67 3.01
N PRO A 161 -24.21 5.78 3.27
CA PRO A 161 -24.88 7.06 3.40
C PRO A 161 -24.33 7.95 4.51
N ASP A 162 -23.81 7.34 5.60
CA ASP A 162 -23.21 8.06 6.73
C ASP A 162 -21.76 8.51 6.48
N ALA A 163 -21.20 8.24 5.29
CA ALA A 163 -19.87 8.68 4.87
C ALA A 163 -19.93 9.38 3.51
N PRO A 164 -20.65 10.51 3.38
CA PRO A 164 -20.77 11.20 2.11
C PRO A 164 -19.45 11.85 1.67
N HIS A 165 -19.27 11.96 0.36
CA HIS A 165 -18.18 12.70 -0.29
C HIS A 165 -18.74 13.61 -1.40
N ALA A 166 -17.93 14.43 -2.04
CA ALA A 166 -18.40 15.40 -3.03
C ALA A 166 -19.11 14.76 -4.25
N GLY A 167 -18.85 13.48 -4.56
CA GLY A 167 -19.50 12.73 -5.64
C GLY A 167 -20.74 11.93 -5.20
N GLY A 168 -21.12 11.95 -3.93
CA GLY A 168 -22.24 11.18 -3.36
C GLY A 168 -21.82 10.31 -2.19
N ASP A 169 -22.31 9.08 -2.13
CA ASP A 169 -22.10 8.13 -1.04
C ASP A 169 -21.62 6.75 -1.53
N LYS A 170 -21.22 6.66 -2.80
CA LYS A 170 -20.78 5.38 -3.39
C LYS A 170 -19.30 5.15 -3.25
N TYR A 171 -18.96 3.92 -2.97
CA TYR A 171 -17.58 3.44 -2.83
C TYR A 171 -17.36 2.20 -3.66
N LEU A 172 -16.22 2.17 -4.35
CA LEU A 172 -15.79 1.01 -5.13
C LEU A 172 -14.71 0.26 -4.35
N VAL A 173 -14.99 -0.99 -4.01
CA VAL A 173 -14.05 -1.90 -3.35
C VAL A 173 -13.56 -2.91 -4.37
N LYS A 174 -12.26 -2.87 -4.64
CA LYS A 174 -11.61 -3.77 -5.59
C LYS A 174 -10.53 -4.55 -4.84
N THR A 175 -10.65 -5.87 -4.86
CA THR A 175 -9.61 -6.79 -4.36
C THR A 175 -9.22 -7.73 -5.47
N THR A 176 -7.94 -7.92 -5.69
CA THR A 176 -7.41 -8.74 -6.78
C THR A 176 -6.46 -9.81 -6.25
N LEU A 177 -6.53 -10.99 -6.84
CA LEU A 177 -5.47 -11.98 -6.78
C LEU A 177 -4.89 -12.15 -8.18
N SER A 178 -3.57 -12.10 -8.30
CA SER A 178 -2.88 -12.31 -9.57
C SER A 178 -1.70 -13.25 -9.40
N ALA A 179 -1.50 -14.13 -10.36
CA ALA A 179 -0.36 -15.01 -10.40
C ALA A 179 0.03 -15.35 -11.83
N SER A 180 1.28 -15.72 -12.02
CA SER A 180 1.82 -16.24 -13.27
C SER A 180 2.27 -17.68 -13.10
N ARG A 181 2.44 -18.35 -14.24
CA ARG A 181 2.99 -19.70 -14.35
C ARG A 181 3.75 -19.82 -15.66
N THR A 182 4.95 -20.35 -15.61
CA THR A 182 5.76 -20.71 -16.79
C THR A 182 5.74 -22.21 -17.02
N ASN A 183 6.19 -22.66 -18.19
CA ASN A 183 6.11 -24.07 -18.60
C ASN A 183 6.97 -25.03 -17.77
N ASP A 184 7.93 -24.54 -17.01
CA ASP A 184 8.76 -25.30 -16.08
C ASP A 184 8.15 -25.43 -14.67
N GLN A 185 6.99 -24.78 -14.42
CA GLN A 185 6.31 -24.80 -13.13
C GLN A 185 5.13 -25.78 -13.14
N SER A 186 4.96 -26.50 -12.04
CA SER A 186 3.82 -27.42 -11.84
C SER A 186 2.48 -26.71 -11.62
N GLY A 187 2.49 -25.44 -11.23
CA GLY A 187 1.30 -24.62 -10.93
C GLY A 187 1.59 -23.13 -11.00
N PHE A 188 0.59 -22.33 -10.70
CA PHE A 188 0.77 -20.89 -10.55
C PHE A 188 1.62 -20.57 -9.32
N GLU A 189 2.37 -19.48 -9.40
CA GLU A 189 3.07 -18.91 -8.25
C GLU A 189 2.11 -18.56 -7.11
N THR A 190 2.65 -18.28 -5.92
CA THR A 190 1.85 -17.71 -4.83
C THR A 190 1.18 -16.42 -5.29
N PRO A 191 -0.15 -16.31 -5.21
CA PRO A 191 -0.85 -15.15 -5.72
C PRO A 191 -0.45 -13.86 -4.97
N ARG A 192 -0.36 -12.78 -5.74
CA ARG A 192 -0.20 -11.43 -5.22
C ARG A 192 -1.57 -10.83 -4.93
N LEU A 193 -1.71 -10.23 -3.77
CA LEU A 193 -2.89 -9.48 -3.37
C LEU A 193 -2.76 -8.03 -3.82
N GLY A 194 -3.82 -7.49 -4.40
CA GLY A 194 -4.04 -6.07 -4.56
C GLY A 194 -5.41 -5.68 -3.99
N ALA A 195 -5.51 -4.54 -3.34
CA ALA A 195 -6.78 -4.05 -2.84
C ALA A 195 -6.85 -2.52 -2.87
N SER A 196 -8.03 -1.97 -3.13
CA SER A 196 -8.31 -0.54 -3.04
C SER A 196 -9.75 -0.28 -2.67
N ILE A 197 -9.97 0.82 -1.97
CA ILE A 197 -11.28 1.41 -1.72
C ILE A 197 -11.23 2.84 -2.25
N SER A 198 -12.20 3.21 -3.09
CA SER A 198 -12.27 4.53 -3.70
C SER A 198 -13.66 5.12 -3.53
N ALA A 199 -13.75 6.35 -3.06
CA ALA A 199 -14.98 7.14 -3.15
C ALA A 199 -15.24 7.44 -4.63
N VAL A 200 -16.44 7.15 -5.14
CA VAL A 200 -16.71 7.26 -6.59
C VAL A 200 -18.08 7.87 -6.88
N LYS A 201 -18.14 8.51 -8.05
CA LYS A 201 -19.41 8.81 -8.73
C LYS A 201 -19.47 8.01 -10.02
N VAL A 202 -20.51 7.23 -10.20
CA VAL A 202 -20.75 6.55 -11.47
C VAL A 202 -21.36 7.56 -12.44
N ILE A 203 -20.70 7.78 -13.56
CA ILE A 203 -21.15 8.65 -14.63
C ILE A 203 -21.40 7.84 -15.89
N GLU A 204 -22.41 8.24 -16.66
CA GLU A 204 -22.73 7.66 -17.96
C GLU A 204 -22.01 8.45 -19.07
N GLY A 205 -21.63 7.77 -20.13
CA GLY A 205 -20.97 8.40 -21.27
C GLY A 205 -20.48 7.38 -22.29
N ASP A 206 -19.82 7.86 -23.32
CA ASP A 206 -19.11 7.02 -24.26
C ASP A 206 -17.65 6.93 -23.80
N PHE A 207 -17.31 5.84 -23.13
CA PHE A 207 -15.98 5.55 -22.64
C PHE A 207 -15.34 4.49 -23.52
N PHE A 208 -14.09 4.72 -23.88
CA PHE A 208 -13.33 3.72 -24.62
C PHE A 208 -13.14 2.49 -23.74
N ASP A 209 -13.69 1.36 -24.18
CA ASP A 209 -13.49 0.08 -23.52
C ASP A 209 -12.24 -0.58 -24.11
N LEU A 210 -11.24 -0.73 -23.28
CA LEU A 210 -10.04 -1.51 -23.58
C LEU A 210 -10.35 -3.00 -23.81
N ALA A 211 -11.52 -3.45 -23.37
CA ALA A 211 -11.90 -4.86 -23.36
C ALA A 211 -12.68 -5.31 -24.59
N THR A 212 -13.33 -4.41 -25.34
CA THR A 212 -14.22 -4.82 -26.46
C THR A 212 -13.52 -5.01 -27.78
N ASP A 213 -12.31 -4.50 -27.98
CA ASP A 213 -11.55 -4.77 -29.20
C ASP A 213 -10.77 -6.09 -29.11
N THR A 214 -11.48 -7.17 -28.82
CA THR A 214 -10.90 -8.53 -28.73
C THR A 214 -10.34 -9.03 -30.05
N ASN A 215 -10.72 -8.42 -31.18
CA ASN A 215 -10.22 -8.80 -32.49
C ASN A 215 -8.88 -8.15 -32.86
N THR A 216 -8.54 -7.04 -32.25
CA THR A 216 -7.31 -6.31 -32.53
C THR A 216 -6.42 -6.12 -31.28
N ALA A 217 -6.94 -6.50 -30.10
CA ALA A 217 -6.19 -6.39 -28.86
C ALA A 217 -5.08 -7.45 -28.81
N LYS A 218 -3.84 -6.99 -28.76
CA LYS A 218 -2.70 -7.81 -28.39
C LYS A 218 -2.36 -7.51 -26.94
N TYR A 219 -2.19 -8.54 -26.15
CA TYR A 219 -1.74 -8.41 -24.77
C TYR A 219 -0.21 -8.41 -24.73
N ASP A 220 0.38 -7.50 -24.00
CA ASP A 220 1.80 -7.57 -23.70
C ASP A 220 2.08 -8.62 -22.60
N GLN A 221 3.34 -8.85 -22.29
CA GLN A 221 3.80 -9.86 -21.32
C GLN A 221 3.27 -9.64 -19.89
N VAL A 222 2.68 -8.50 -19.60
CA VAL A 222 2.08 -8.16 -18.30
C VAL A 222 0.56 -8.02 -18.36
N GLY A 223 -0.07 -8.51 -19.44
CA GLY A 223 -1.53 -8.48 -19.58
C GLY A 223 -2.11 -7.11 -19.95
N ARG A 224 -1.28 -6.20 -20.46
CA ARG A 224 -1.74 -4.92 -20.99
C ARG A 224 -2.25 -5.11 -22.39
N ILE A 225 -3.39 -4.49 -22.72
CA ILE A 225 -3.98 -4.53 -24.04
C ILE A 225 -3.16 -3.64 -24.98
N GLN A 226 -2.59 -4.21 -26.03
CA GLN A 226 -2.00 -3.49 -27.14
C GLN A 226 -3.03 -3.35 -28.25
N VAL A 227 -3.43 -2.14 -28.56
CA VAL A 227 -4.34 -1.86 -29.68
C VAL A 227 -3.53 -1.69 -30.96
N GLY A 228 -3.74 -2.59 -31.92
CA GLY A 228 -3.18 -2.50 -33.29
C GLY A 228 -1.88 -3.25 -33.52
N THR A 229 -1.67 -3.64 -34.78
CA THR A 229 -0.47 -4.33 -35.25
C THR A 229 0.74 -3.39 -35.19
N THR A 230 1.72 -3.68 -34.36
CA THR A 230 3.08 -3.11 -34.33
C THR A 230 3.28 -1.72 -33.72
N GLN A 231 2.27 -0.97 -33.34
CA GLN A 231 2.49 0.25 -32.55
C GLN A 231 1.66 0.17 -31.29
N THR A 232 2.34 0.17 -30.14
CA THR A 232 1.75 0.63 -28.91
C THR A 232 1.29 2.06 -29.15
N LYS A 233 0.03 2.24 -29.58
CA LYS A 233 -0.57 3.54 -29.34
C LYS A 233 -0.58 3.68 -27.82
N PRO A 234 0.18 4.61 -27.26
CA PRO A 234 -0.09 4.99 -25.89
C PRO A 234 -1.58 5.29 -25.85
N ILE A 235 -2.24 4.95 -24.75
CA ILE A 235 -3.58 5.44 -24.47
C ILE A 235 -3.39 6.95 -24.24
N SER A 236 -3.05 7.65 -25.30
CA SER A 236 -2.68 9.07 -25.32
C SER A 236 -3.90 9.95 -25.57
N ASP A 237 -5.07 9.31 -25.66
CA ASP A 237 -6.29 10.08 -25.78
C ASP A 237 -6.67 10.62 -24.38
N PRO A 238 -6.79 11.93 -24.21
CA PRO A 238 -7.14 12.58 -22.95
C PRO A 238 -8.61 12.38 -22.55
N LYS A 239 -9.28 11.33 -23.03
CA LYS A 239 -10.66 11.04 -22.66
C LYS A 239 -10.78 10.77 -21.15
N PRO A 240 -11.94 11.08 -20.56
CA PRO A 240 -12.22 10.89 -19.13
C PRO A 240 -11.96 9.47 -18.61
N SER A 241 -11.92 8.46 -19.49
CA SER A 241 -11.61 7.06 -19.14
C SER A 241 -10.29 6.87 -18.38
N LYS A 242 -9.29 7.75 -18.57
CA LYS A 242 -8.04 7.71 -17.80
C LYS A 242 -8.22 8.05 -16.32
N LEU A 243 -9.27 8.75 -15.98
CA LEU A 243 -9.57 9.15 -14.61
C LEU A 243 -10.44 8.13 -13.88
N CYS A 244 -11.01 7.15 -14.59
CA CYS A 244 -11.90 6.16 -14.00
C CYS A 244 -11.11 5.12 -13.20
N VAL A 245 -11.56 4.81 -12.00
CA VAL A 245 -11.02 3.68 -11.21
C VAL A 245 -11.59 2.33 -11.62
N ALA A 246 -12.68 2.34 -12.38
CA ALA A 246 -13.19 1.24 -13.18
C ALA A 246 -14.04 1.81 -14.31
N VAL A 247 -14.08 1.14 -15.45
CA VAL A 247 -14.74 1.64 -16.65
C VAL A 247 -15.39 0.50 -17.44
N SER A 248 -16.55 0.79 -18.05
CA SER A 248 -17.14 0.04 -19.14
C SER A 248 -17.27 0.93 -20.36
N THR A 249 -17.84 0.43 -21.46
CA THR A 249 -18.13 1.23 -22.66
C THR A 249 -19.02 2.43 -22.36
N THR A 250 -19.94 2.30 -21.41
CA THR A 250 -20.99 3.29 -21.13
C THR A 250 -20.92 3.91 -19.75
N GLN A 251 -20.06 3.41 -18.86
CA GLN A 251 -19.99 3.86 -17.47
C GLN A 251 -18.54 4.04 -17.01
N CYS A 252 -18.33 5.04 -16.16
CA CYS A 252 -17.07 5.31 -15.48
C CYS A 252 -17.33 5.51 -13.99
N ALA A 253 -16.60 4.81 -13.15
CA ALA A 253 -16.49 5.09 -11.73
C ALA A 253 -15.40 6.14 -11.52
N LEU A 254 -15.82 7.39 -11.44
CA LEU A 254 -14.96 8.55 -11.33
C LEU A 254 -14.58 8.77 -9.86
N PRO A 255 -13.28 8.82 -9.49
CA PRO A 255 -12.86 8.93 -8.09
C PRO A 255 -13.05 10.33 -7.51
N TYR A 256 -13.31 10.37 -6.21
CA TYR A 256 -13.44 11.58 -5.40
C TYR A 256 -12.57 11.49 -4.15
N THR A 257 -12.34 12.63 -3.51
CA THR A 257 -11.65 12.71 -2.23
C THR A 257 -12.41 11.91 -1.17
N MET A 258 -11.72 11.02 -0.49
CA MET A 258 -12.29 10.20 0.58
C MET A 258 -12.38 11.00 1.90
N PRO A 259 -13.44 10.80 2.71
CA PRO A 259 -13.53 11.40 4.04
C PRO A 259 -12.40 10.89 4.94
N LYS A 260 -11.65 11.82 5.55
CA LYS A 260 -10.43 11.52 6.33
C LYS A 260 -10.71 10.86 7.69
N ASP A 261 -11.89 11.12 8.26
CA ASP A 261 -12.26 10.67 9.61
C ASP A 261 -13.04 9.35 9.61
N ILE A 262 -13.23 8.77 8.45
CA ILE A 262 -13.85 7.46 8.30
C ILE A 262 -12.75 6.41 8.09
N SER A 263 -12.82 5.32 8.85
CA SER A 263 -12.03 4.13 8.59
C SER A 263 -12.81 3.18 7.70
N PHE A 264 -12.21 2.77 6.60
CA PHE A 264 -12.78 1.81 5.65
C PHE A 264 -12.05 0.48 5.75
N GLY A 265 -12.74 -0.60 5.43
CA GLY A 265 -12.11 -1.90 5.46
C GLY A 265 -12.90 -2.97 4.72
N PHE A 266 -12.25 -4.10 4.60
CA PHE A 266 -12.84 -5.33 4.07
C PHE A 266 -12.27 -6.56 4.81
N ALA A 267 -12.98 -7.66 4.70
CA ALA A 267 -12.49 -8.98 5.06
C ALA A 267 -12.51 -9.91 3.84
N LEU A 268 -11.47 -10.73 3.70
CA LEU A 268 -11.31 -11.72 2.64
C LEU A 268 -11.30 -13.12 3.21
N ARG A 269 -11.82 -14.05 2.44
CA ARG A 269 -11.66 -15.48 2.65
C ARG A 269 -11.01 -16.11 1.43
N LEU A 270 -9.81 -16.68 1.60
CA LEU A 270 -8.94 -17.14 0.52
C LEU A 270 -8.56 -18.60 0.73
N ASN A 271 -8.37 -19.36 -0.35
CA ASN A 271 -7.81 -20.73 -0.31
C ASN A 271 -6.28 -20.75 -0.46
N THR A 272 -5.64 -19.62 -0.31
CA THR A 272 -4.19 -19.47 -0.44
C THR A 272 -3.63 -18.71 0.75
N ASN A 273 -2.45 -19.08 1.20
CA ASN A 273 -1.72 -18.33 2.19
C ASN A 273 -1.12 -17.09 1.49
N LEU A 274 -1.34 -15.93 2.10
CA LEU A 274 -0.57 -14.75 1.77
C LEU A 274 0.75 -14.84 2.52
N SER A 275 1.85 -14.66 1.82
CA SER A 275 3.19 -14.65 2.40
C SER A 275 3.93 -13.39 2.00
N GLY A 276 4.98 -13.06 2.76
CA GLY A 276 5.78 -11.89 2.48
C GLY A 276 5.21 -10.60 3.06
N TRP A 277 5.44 -9.50 2.39
CA TRP A 277 5.11 -8.16 2.85
C TRP A 277 4.05 -7.49 1.97
N LEU A 278 3.23 -6.66 2.60
CA LEU A 278 2.31 -5.77 1.92
C LEU A 278 2.76 -4.32 2.10
N HIS A 279 2.47 -3.50 1.09
CA HIS A 279 2.59 -2.05 1.17
C HIS A 279 1.20 -1.41 1.07
N GLY A 280 0.96 -0.37 1.87
CA GLY A 280 -0.32 0.33 1.91
C GLY A 280 -0.20 1.85 1.76
N ARG A 281 -1.18 2.43 1.09
CA ARG A 281 -1.47 3.86 1.08
C ARG A 281 -2.68 4.11 1.97
N MET A 282 -2.42 4.15 3.28
CA MET A 282 -3.43 4.31 4.32
C MET A 282 -2.76 4.68 5.63
N LYS A 283 -3.52 5.10 6.62
CA LYS A 283 -3.03 5.36 7.99
C LYS A 283 -3.91 4.66 9.02
N ASN A 284 -3.38 4.53 10.23
CA ASN A 284 -4.07 3.86 11.35
C ASN A 284 -4.49 2.43 11.02
N ALA A 285 -3.69 1.75 10.19
CA ALA A 285 -4.03 0.41 9.72
C ALA A 285 -4.13 -0.58 10.89
N VAL A 286 -5.16 -1.41 10.84
CA VAL A 286 -5.38 -2.58 11.72
C VAL A 286 -5.56 -3.77 10.82
N ILE A 287 -4.82 -4.83 11.12
CA ILE A 287 -4.81 -6.05 10.32
C ILE A 287 -5.10 -7.22 11.24
N ASP A 288 -6.00 -8.07 10.81
CA ASP A 288 -6.23 -9.39 11.40
C ASP A 288 -6.02 -10.46 10.32
N TYR A 289 -5.18 -11.42 10.62
CA TYR A 289 -4.77 -12.48 9.68
C TYR A 289 -4.72 -13.81 10.40
N SER A 290 -5.43 -14.78 9.85
CA SER A 290 -5.41 -16.15 10.37
C SER A 290 -5.54 -17.15 9.23
N THR A 291 -4.91 -18.32 9.41
CA THR A 291 -5.08 -19.45 8.50
C THR A 291 -5.55 -20.66 9.31
N THR A 292 -6.68 -21.22 8.94
CA THR A 292 -7.27 -22.39 9.59
C THR A 292 -7.77 -23.35 8.53
N ASN A 293 -7.35 -24.61 8.58
CA ASN A 293 -7.76 -25.67 7.63
C ASN A 293 -7.52 -25.27 6.15
N GLY A 294 -6.42 -24.57 5.85
CA GLY A 294 -6.08 -24.14 4.50
C GLY A 294 -6.87 -22.92 3.99
N ILE A 295 -7.72 -22.34 4.85
CA ILE A 295 -8.45 -21.11 4.54
C ILE A 295 -7.79 -19.94 5.27
N THR A 296 -7.39 -18.94 4.52
CA THR A 296 -6.87 -17.68 5.04
C THR A 296 -7.99 -16.66 5.16
N ASN A 297 -8.12 -16.09 6.35
CA ASN A 297 -8.96 -14.93 6.62
C ASN A 297 -8.05 -13.73 6.82
N LEU A 298 -8.27 -12.68 6.06
CA LEU A 298 -7.58 -11.40 6.18
C LEU A 298 -8.62 -10.30 6.36
N SER A 299 -8.52 -9.53 7.43
CA SER A 299 -9.29 -8.30 7.61
C SER A 299 -8.34 -7.11 7.70
N VAL A 300 -8.69 -6.04 6.99
CA VAL A 300 -7.91 -4.79 6.97
C VAL A 300 -8.85 -3.62 7.17
N THR A 301 -8.51 -2.77 8.13
CA THR A 301 -9.21 -1.51 8.40
C THR A 301 -8.20 -0.38 8.45
N ALA A 302 -8.49 0.75 7.81
CA ALA A 302 -7.61 1.91 7.84
C ALA A 302 -8.35 3.20 7.44
N ASN A 303 -7.79 4.35 7.79
CA ASN A 303 -8.21 5.63 7.23
C ASN A 303 -7.52 5.89 5.89
N PRO A 304 -8.18 6.54 4.94
CA PRO A 304 -7.55 7.02 3.72
C PRO A 304 -6.50 8.09 4.03
N ILE A 305 -5.53 8.23 3.13
CA ILE A 305 -4.43 9.18 3.29
C ILE A 305 -4.17 9.94 1.99
N ALA A 306 -3.82 11.23 2.10
CA ALA A 306 -3.39 12.02 0.96
C ALA A 306 -1.92 11.70 0.62
N VAL A 307 -1.65 11.47 -0.65
CA VAL A 307 -0.31 11.17 -1.18
C VAL A 307 0.05 12.21 -2.22
N PRO A 308 1.12 12.99 -2.02
CA PRO A 308 1.57 13.98 -2.99
C PRO A 308 1.96 13.31 -4.31
N LEU A 309 1.60 13.93 -5.42
CA LEU A 309 2.10 13.58 -6.74
C LEU A 309 2.87 14.75 -7.35
N ILE A 310 3.81 14.44 -8.22
CA ILE A 310 4.51 15.43 -9.05
C ILE A 310 4.07 15.26 -10.50
N ASP A 311 3.84 16.36 -11.17
CA ASP A 311 3.64 16.49 -12.61
C ASP A 311 4.25 17.80 -13.09
N VAL A 312 5.35 17.72 -13.82
CA VAL A 312 6.14 18.89 -14.24
C VAL A 312 6.67 18.74 -15.65
N TRP A 313 6.89 19.87 -16.29
CA TRP A 313 7.57 20.00 -17.58
C TRP A 313 8.75 20.95 -17.47
N SER A 314 9.83 20.65 -18.16
CA SER A 314 10.99 21.51 -18.32
C SER A 314 11.43 21.55 -19.78
N LYS A 315 12.03 22.67 -20.21
CA LYS A 315 12.71 22.69 -21.50
C LYS A 315 13.91 21.76 -21.47
N SER A 316 14.17 21.04 -22.55
CA SER A 316 15.30 20.12 -22.64
C SER A 316 16.65 20.80 -22.39
N ASP A 317 16.77 22.08 -22.76
CA ASP A 317 18.00 22.87 -22.57
C ASP A 317 18.24 23.25 -21.10
N ASP A 318 17.17 23.32 -20.29
CA ASP A 318 17.24 23.65 -18.86
C ASP A 318 17.56 22.41 -17.98
N LEU A 319 17.51 21.20 -18.58
CA LEU A 319 17.80 19.96 -17.87
C LEU A 319 19.31 19.75 -17.72
N SER A 320 19.77 19.32 -16.54
CA SER A 320 21.17 18.92 -16.32
C SER A 320 21.49 17.60 -17.05
N ASP A 321 22.78 17.32 -17.21
CA ASP A 321 23.23 16.03 -17.77
C ASP A 321 22.78 14.83 -16.93
N ALA A 322 22.58 15.01 -15.62
CA ALA A 322 22.03 13.98 -14.75
C ALA A 322 20.59 13.64 -15.12
N HIS A 323 19.73 14.63 -15.41
CA HIS A 323 18.38 14.38 -15.91
C HIS A 323 18.40 13.63 -17.24
N VAL A 324 19.26 14.03 -18.18
CA VAL A 324 19.40 13.38 -19.48
C VAL A 324 19.85 11.94 -19.31
N ALA A 325 20.87 11.70 -18.46
CA ALA A 325 21.37 10.37 -18.19
C ALA A 325 20.35 9.46 -17.49
N ALA A 326 19.50 10.00 -16.61
CA ALA A 326 18.45 9.24 -15.95
C ALA A 326 17.35 8.72 -16.90
N TYR A 327 17.17 9.36 -18.04
CA TYR A 327 16.25 8.88 -19.08
C TYR A 327 16.78 7.67 -19.85
N LEU A 328 18.11 7.60 -20.07
CA LEU A 328 18.70 6.64 -20.99
C LEU A 328 18.58 5.17 -20.54
N PRO A 329 18.82 4.80 -19.28
CA PRO A 329 18.70 3.41 -18.83
C PRO A 329 17.26 2.93 -18.72
N GLN A 330 16.33 3.83 -18.37
CA GLN A 330 14.93 3.50 -18.11
C GLN A 330 14.16 3.20 -19.39
N PHE A 331 14.60 3.72 -20.53
CA PHE A 331 14.08 3.33 -21.84
C PHE A 331 14.26 1.83 -22.13
N TRP A 332 15.20 1.18 -21.45
CA TRP A 332 15.53 -0.23 -21.68
C TRP A 332 14.91 -1.18 -20.66
N GLY A 333 14.42 -0.67 -19.52
CA GLY A 333 13.87 -1.44 -18.41
C GLY A 333 12.41 -1.86 -18.55
N GLY A 334 11.76 -1.67 -19.72
CA GLY A 334 10.36 -2.05 -19.95
C GLY A 334 9.33 -0.93 -19.74
N GLU A 335 9.67 0.17 -19.11
CA GLU A 335 8.78 1.33 -18.97
C GLU A 335 8.70 2.19 -20.25
N ALA A 336 9.67 2.04 -21.14
CA ALA A 336 9.69 2.66 -22.47
C ALA A 336 8.50 2.26 -23.36
N MET A 337 7.75 1.26 -22.98
CA MET A 337 6.57 0.82 -23.73
C MET A 337 5.41 1.81 -23.75
N HIS A 338 5.48 2.87 -22.96
CA HIS A 338 4.44 3.90 -22.94
C HIS A 338 4.70 5.06 -23.90
N TYR A 339 5.88 5.13 -24.51
CA TYR A 339 6.23 6.19 -25.46
C TYR A 339 6.92 5.62 -26.70
N PRO A 340 6.56 6.06 -27.90
CA PRO A 340 7.16 5.61 -29.15
C PRO A 340 8.55 6.22 -29.40
N VAL A 341 9.31 6.47 -28.34
CA VAL A 341 10.66 6.99 -28.45
C VAL A 341 11.62 5.81 -28.42
N THR A 342 11.69 5.09 -29.52
CA THR A 342 12.78 4.15 -29.78
C THR A 342 14.03 4.94 -30.17
N ASN A 343 15.22 4.35 -29.99
CA ASN A 343 16.46 4.91 -30.54
C ASN A 343 16.35 5.26 -32.02
N GLU A 344 15.56 4.50 -32.77
CA GLU A 344 15.28 4.76 -34.18
C GLU A 344 14.51 6.07 -34.37
N ASN A 345 13.56 6.40 -33.49
CA ASN A 345 12.80 7.65 -33.56
C ASN A 345 13.62 8.87 -33.13
N LEU A 346 14.60 8.69 -32.25
CA LEU A 346 15.54 9.73 -31.88
C LEU A 346 16.75 9.80 -32.83
N GLY A 347 16.99 8.74 -33.62
CA GLY A 347 18.15 8.63 -34.50
C GLY A 347 19.50 8.64 -33.77
N LEU A 348 19.58 8.23 -32.50
CA LEU A 348 20.69 8.52 -31.62
C LEU A 348 21.29 7.28 -30.98
N PRO A 349 22.65 7.15 -30.97
CA PRO A 349 23.33 6.21 -30.10
C PRO A 349 23.26 6.70 -28.66
N ILE A 350 22.87 5.84 -27.76
CA ILE A 350 22.57 6.06 -26.33
C ILE A 350 23.73 6.69 -25.55
N ALA A 351 24.96 6.54 -26.03
CA ALA A 351 26.16 6.91 -25.28
C ALA A 351 26.56 8.40 -25.39
N ASN A 352 25.83 9.23 -26.17
CA ASN A 352 26.24 10.59 -26.41
C ASN A 352 25.17 11.58 -25.93
N SER A 353 25.40 12.21 -24.77
CA SER A 353 24.47 13.15 -24.13
C SER A 353 24.15 14.37 -25.03
N GLU A 354 25.08 14.85 -25.85
CA GLU A 354 24.83 16.00 -26.76
C GLU A 354 23.84 15.64 -27.88
N LYS A 355 24.02 14.47 -28.50
CA LYS A 355 23.08 14.00 -29.52
C LYS A 355 21.71 13.68 -28.95
N THR A 356 21.66 13.09 -27.75
CA THR A 356 20.41 12.84 -27.05
C THR A 356 19.68 14.15 -26.75
N ARG A 357 20.39 15.15 -26.24
CA ARG A 357 19.86 16.48 -25.97
C ARG A 357 19.35 17.17 -27.26
N ALA A 358 20.08 17.07 -28.35
CA ALA A 358 19.64 17.57 -29.66
C ALA A 358 18.37 16.88 -30.16
N GLY A 359 18.25 15.58 -29.97
CA GLY A 359 17.02 14.82 -30.28
C GLY A 359 15.83 15.22 -29.43
N MET A 360 16.04 15.49 -28.14
CA MET A 360 14.98 15.96 -27.22
C MET A 360 14.34 17.28 -27.64
N LYS A 361 15.05 18.13 -28.38
CA LYS A 361 14.53 19.42 -28.88
C LYS A 361 13.38 19.27 -29.89
N ASN A 362 13.32 18.14 -30.55
CA ASN A 362 12.33 17.87 -31.60
C ASN A 362 11.11 17.10 -31.10
N ILE A 363 11.09 16.70 -29.84
CA ILE A 363 10.00 15.92 -29.25
C ILE A 363 9.47 16.58 -28.00
N SER A 364 8.27 16.15 -27.60
CA SER A 364 7.72 16.42 -26.29
C SER A 364 7.32 15.09 -25.69
N PHE A 365 7.87 14.72 -24.55
CA PHE A 365 7.47 13.50 -23.87
C PHE A 365 7.52 13.63 -22.35
N LYS A 366 6.73 12.83 -21.67
CA LYS A 366 6.70 12.76 -20.22
C LYS A 366 7.11 11.36 -19.77
N HIS A 367 8.08 11.32 -18.88
CA HIS A 367 8.40 10.08 -18.16
C HIS A 367 7.42 9.91 -16.99
N ILE A 368 6.79 8.76 -16.90
CA ILE A 368 5.89 8.43 -15.80
C ILE A 368 6.56 7.37 -14.92
N ASN A 369 6.80 7.72 -13.67
CA ASN A 369 7.45 6.83 -12.73
C ASN A 369 6.42 6.11 -11.86
N THR A 370 6.40 4.77 -11.99
CA THR A 370 5.57 3.86 -11.19
C THR A 370 6.40 2.82 -10.47
N ASN A 371 7.72 2.89 -10.63
CA ASN A 371 8.65 1.96 -10.00
C ASN A 371 9.22 2.59 -8.72
N PHE A 372 9.25 1.84 -7.65
CA PHE A 372 9.70 2.25 -6.32
C PHE A 372 11.09 1.68 -6.00
N SER A 373 12.00 1.71 -6.96
CA SER A 373 13.40 1.33 -6.82
C SER A 373 14.25 2.52 -6.34
N GLN A 374 15.50 2.24 -5.95
CA GLN A 374 16.46 3.30 -5.60
C GLN A 374 16.69 4.26 -6.77
N SER A 375 16.82 3.74 -7.99
CA SER A 375 17.02 4.59 -9.18
C SER A 375 15.82 5.48 -9.47
N SER A 376 14.60 4.98 -9.22
CA SER A 376 13.37 5.77 -9.34
C SER A 376 13.30 6.87 -8.29
N MET A 377 13.73 6.59 -7.07
CA MET A 377 13.83 7.59 -6.00
C MET A 377 14.88 8.66 -6.35
N ASP A 378 16.05 8.26 -6.83
CA ASP A 378 17.10 9.19 -7.25
C ASP A 378 16.61 10.08 -8.40
N ASN A 379 15.88 9.53 -9.36
CA ASN A 379 15.26 10.29 -10.44
C ASN A 379 14.19 11.27 -9.92
N PHE A 380 13.34 10.85 -9.00
CA PHE A 380 12.39 11.73 -8.33
C PHE A 380 13.08 12.93 -7.68
N LEU A 381 14.17 12.70 -6.96
CA LEU A 381 14.94 13.78 -6.30
C LEU A 381 15.58 14.75 -7.29
N LEU A 382 15.98 14.30 -8.49
CA LEU A 382 16.45 15.18 -9.55
C LEU A 382 15.35 16.14 -10.04
N TRP A 383 14.10 15.68 -10.09
CA TRP A 383 12.97 16.49 -10.58
C TRP A 383 12.33 17.36 -9.51
N LEU A 384 12.60 17.08 -8.25
CA LEU A 384 12.00 17.80 -7.12
C LEU A 384 12.26 19.33 -7.15
N PRO A 385 13.49 19.82 -7.44
CA PRO A 385 13.73 21.26 -7.59
C PRO A 385 12.95 21.91 -8.75
N ILE A 386 12.75 21.19 -9.86
CA ILE A 386 11.96 21.66 -11.01
C ILE A 386 10.49 21.79 -10.60
N ALA A 387 9.99 20.87 -9.78
CA ALA A 387 8.67 20.94 -9.15
C ALA A 387 8.57 22.01 -8.05
N LYS A 388 9.66 22.75 -7.76
CA LYS A 388 9.75 23.70 -6.64
C LYS A 388 9.45 23.07 -5.29
N ASP A 389 9.82 21.80 -5.13
CA ASP A 389 9.64 20.99 -3.94
C ASP A 389 8.19 20.99 -3.40
N LYS A 390 7.22 21.06 -4.30
CA LYS A 390 5.80 21.03 -3.96
C LYS A 390 5.02 20.01 -4.78
N ALA A 391 3.94 19.52 -4.22
CA ALA A 391 3.02 18.63 -4.92
C ALA A 391 2.30 19.35 -6.06
N ALA A 392 2.01 18.65 -7.15
CA ALA A 392 1.09 19.10 -8.17
C ALA A 392 -0.38 18.87 -7.71
N ALA A 393 -0.64 17.77 -7.04
CA ALA A 393 -1.91 17.45 -6.40
C ALA A 393 -1.68 16.45 -5.24
N MET A 394 -2.72 16.24 -4.44
CA MET A 394 -2.67 15.34 -3.28
C MET A 394 -3.91 14.43 -3.24
N PRO A 395 -4.01 13.46 -4.17
CA PRO A 395 -5.12 12.52 -4.17
C PRO A 395 -5.17 11.72 -2.89
N THR A 396 -6.37 11.50 -2.37
CA THR A 396 -6.57 10.57 -1.27
C THR A 396 -6.56 9.14 -1.78
N GLN A 397 -5.89 8.25 -1.05
CA GLN A 397 -5.77 6.85 -1.39
C GLN A 397 -6.14 5.97 -0.20
N TRP A 398 -6.71 4.82 -0.50
CA TRP A 398 -6.82 3.67 0.38
C TRP A 398 -6.45 2.45 -0.46
N ARG A 399 -5.23 1.96 -0.31
CA ARG A 399 -4.68 0.88 -1.13
C ARG A 399 -3.79 -0.04 -0.31
N LEU A 400 -3.74 -1.29 -0.74
CA LEU A 400 -2.89 -2.32 -0.18
C LEU A 400 -2.46 -3.27 -1.31
N GLY A 401 -1.20 -3.70 -1.30
CA GLY A 401 -0.70 -4.66 -2.29
C GLY A 401 0.50 -5.43 -1.81
N THR A 402 0.67 -6.63 -2.36
CA THR A 402 1.86 -7.45 -2.12
C THR A 402 3.08 -6.76 -2.72
N MET A 403 4.14 -6.63 -1.94
CA MET A 403 5.44 -6.16 -2.41
C MET A 403 6.06 -7.18 -3.39
N THR A 404 6.81 -6.69 -4.37
CA THR A 404 7.53 -7.54 -5.33
C THR A 404 8.82 -8.09 -4.74
N ASP A 405 9.51 -7.29 -3.93
CA ASP A 405 10.69 -7.70 -3.19
C ASP A 405 10.30 -8.16 -1.78
N ASN A 406 10.79 -9.32 -1.38
CA ASN A 406 10.61 -9.87 -0.03
C ASN A 406 11.88 -9.69 0.84
N GLY A 407 12.82 -8.87 0.39
CA GLY A 407 14.07 -8.59 1.10
C GLY A 407 15.11 -9.69 1.00
N SER A 408 16.20 -9.54 1.74
CA SER A 408 17.34 -10.44 1.77
C SER A 408 17.82 -10.67 3.20
N GLY A 409 18.79 -11.59 3.37
CA GLY A 409 19.42 -11.89 4.65
C GLY A 409 18.42 -12.35 5.72
N PRO A 410 18.57 -11.93 6.98
CA PRO A 410 17.75 -12.42 8.10
C PRO A 410 16.25 -12.20 7.90
N VAL A 411 15.86 -11.13 7.21
CA VAL A 411 14.43 -10.87 6.89
C VAL A 411 13.89 -11.99 6.02
N ARG A 412 14.57 -12.31 4.93
CA ARG A 412 14.16 -13.36 4.00
C ARG A 412 14.16 -14.74 4.64
N GLU A 413 15.20 -15.07 5.42
CA GLU A 413 15.29 -16.35 6.12
C GLU A 413 14.12 -16.54 7.09
N CYS A 414 13.72 -15.49 7.83
CA CYS A 414 12.59 -15.55 8.75
C CYS A 414 11.26 -15.68 8.01
N LEU A 415 11.10 -15.03 6.85
CA LEU A 415 9.90 -15.19 6.02
C LEU A 415 9.75 -16.62 5.50
N ASP A 416 10.82 -17.18 4.97
CA ASP A 416 10.81 -18.54 4.40
C ASP A 416 10.52 -19.59 5.48
N LYS A 417 10.91 -19.32 6.72
CA LYS A 417 10.59 -20.15 7.88
C LYS A 417 9.13 -20.06 8.31
N GLU A 418 8.61 -18.85 8.45
CA GLU A 418 7.25 -18.63 8.97
C GLU A 418 6.16 -18.91 7.93
N LYS A 419 6.47 -18.77 6.63
CA LYS A 419 5.56 -19.02 5.49
C LYS A 419 4.19 -18.35 5.62
N ALA A 420 4.17 -17.17 6.26
CA ALA A 420 2.97 -16.41 6.55
C ALA A 420 3.16 -14.94 6.17
N LEU A 421 2.11 -14.15 6.29
CA LEU A 421 2.19 -12.71 6.15
C LEU A 421 3.14 -12.13 7.20
N ALA A 422 4.21 -11.50 6.74
CA ALA A 422 5.23 -10.93 7.60
C ALA A 422 4.80 -9.59 8.19
N GLY A 423 4.18 -8.77 7.36
CA GLY A 423 3.74 -7.46 7.80
C GLY A 423 3.23 -6.57 6.68
N VAL A 424 2.92 -5.35 7.08
CA VAL A 424 2.47 -4.28 6.20
C VAL A 424 3.23 -3.02 6.53
N VAL A 425 3.73 -2.36 5.50
CA VAL A 425 4.31 -1.02 5.59
C VAL A 425 3.34 -0.04 4.97
N THR A 426 3.03 1.06 5.64
CA THR A 426 2.23 2.13 5.07
C THR A 426 2.97 3.46 5.13
N THR A 427 2.80 4.28 4.11
CA THR A 427 3.35 5.63 4.06
C THR A 427 2.52 6.53 3.14
N ASN A 428 2.59 7.85 3.38
CA ASN A 428 2.05 8.87 2.49
C ASN A 428 3.12 9.57 1.63
N SER A 429 4.35 9.08 1.63
CA SER A 429 5.40 9.62 0.76
C SER A 429 5.08 9.40 -0.72
N THR A 430 5.53 10.29 -1.59
CA THR A 430 5.41 10.09 -3.05
C THR A 430 6.17 8.85 -3.49
N MET A 431 7.42 8.71 -3.03
CA MET A 431 8.31 7.60 -3.34
C MET A 431 8.67 6.81 -2.08
N TYR A 432 8.88 5.52 -2.23
CA TYR A 432 9.38 4.60 -1.20
C TYR A 432 10.18 3.49 -1.87
N LEU A 433 11.02 2.79 -1.12
CA LEU A 433 11.66 1.59 -1.66
C LEU A 433 10.68 0.42 -1.63
N ASP A 434 10.50 -0.24 -2.76
CA ASP A 434 9.75 -1.51 -2.82
C ASP A 434 10.50 -2.58 -2.03
N GLY A 435 9.77 -3.31 -1.22
CA GLY A 435 10.33 -4.33 -0.34
C GLY A 435 10.11 -4.03 1.15
N PRO A 436 10.46 -4.99 2.00
CA PRO A 436 10.39 -4.82 3.44
C PRO A 436 11.46 -3.85 3.94
N PRO A 437 11.31 -3.32 5.18
CA PRO A 437 12.39 -2.60 5.82
C PRO A 437 13.68 -3.43 5.86
N THR A 438 14.79 -2.80 5.49
CA THR A 438 16.09 -3.45 5.46
C THR A 438 16.67 -3.59 6.85
N PHE A 439 17.00 -4.83 7.27
CA PHE A 439 17.68 -5.05 8.55
C PHE A 439 19.17 -4.78 8.41
N LYS A 440 19.65 -3.75 9.08
CA LYS A 440 21.05 -3.36 9.08
C LYS A 440 21.45 -2.81 10.46
N ASP A 441 22.59 -3.24 10.98
CA ASP A 441 23.17 -2.74 12.25
C ASP A 441 22.18 -2.74 13.44
N GLY A 442 21.31 -3.74 13.48
CA GLY A 442 20.29 -3.88 14.53
C GLY A 442 19.09 -2.95 14.39
N THR A 443 18.91 -2.36 13.22
CA THR A 443 17.75 -1.50 12.88
C THR A 443 17.03 -2.01 11.64
N LEU A 444 15.75 -1.69 11.52
CA LEU A 444 14.95 -1.82 10.31
C LEU A 444 14.85 -0.45 9.65
N ASP A 445 15.51 -0.27 8.54
CA ASP A 445 15.58 0.99 7.80
C ASP A 445 14.63 0.96 6.61
N TYR A 446 13.88 2.06 6.41
CA TYR A 446 12.96 2.23 5.28
C TYR A 446 13.13 3.62 4.67
N LYS A 447 13.45 3.68 3.39
CA LYS A 447 13.64 4.93 2.67
C LYS A 447 12.33 5.40 2.05
N VAL A 448 12.05 6.68 2.21
CA VAL A 448 10.90 7.37 1.63
C VAL A 448 11.35 8.73 1.08
N ALA A 449 10.63 9.26 0.09
CA ALA A 449 10.85 10.61 -0.40
C ALA A 449 9.52 11.23 -0.84
N SER A 450 9.36 12.53 -0.63
CA SER A 450 8.18 13.28 -1.06
C SER A 450 8.52 14.74 -1.22
N THR A 451 7.55 15.53 -1.67
CA THR A 451 7.66 16.99 -1.70
C THR A 451 7.66 17.54 -0.28
N HIS A 452 8.39 18.65 -0.05
CA HIS A 452 8.38 19.34 1.22
C HIS A 452 7.06 20.12 1.46
N TYR A 453 6.46 20.60 0.37
CA TYR A 453 5.23 21.38 0.44
C TYR A 453 4.06 20.66 -0.22
N GLU A 454 2.86 20.95 0.30
CA GLU A 454 1.60 20.60 -0.33
C GLU A 454 1.41 21.35 -1.65
N ALA A 455 0.28 21.14 -2.34
CA ALA A 455 0.02 21.73 -3.65
C ALA A 455 -0.05 23.27 -3.62
N ASP A 456 -0.36 23.87 -2.48
CA ASP A 456 -0.36 25.34 -2.29
C ASP A 456 1.06 25.96 -2.30
N GLY A 457 2.10 25.12 -2.16
CA GLY A 457 3.50 25.54 -2.13
C GLY A 457 3.94 26.27 -0.87
N THR A 458 3.12 26.29 0.18
CA THR A 458 3.38 26.99 1.45
C THR A 458 3.16 26.11 2.67
N THR A 459 2.16 25.25 2.65
CA THR A 459 1.88 24.30 3.72
C THR A 459 2.93 23.19 3.70
N VAL A 460 3.65 23.02 4.82
CA VAL A 460 4.64 21.95 4.95
C VAL A 460 3.94 20.60 5.02
N PHE A 461 4.22 19.74 4.06
CA PHE A 461 3.67 18.39 4.02
C PHE A 461 4.27 17.53 5.14
N LYS A 462 3.40 16.81 5.85
CA LYS A 462 3.78 15.98 6.99
C LYS A 462 3.73 14.49 6.65
N GLY A 463 4.85 13.84 6.86
CA GLY A 463 5.04 12.42 6.62
C GLY A 463 4.38 11.55 7.66
N THR A 464 3.95 10.38 7.20
CA THR A 464 3.49 9.27 8.03
C THR A 464 4.16 7.98 7.57
N TYR A 465 4.50 7.16 8.54
CA TYR A 465 5.02 5.82 8.33
C TYR A 465 4.45 4.89 9.38
N GLU A 466 3.92 3.76 8.99
CA GLU A 466 3.53 2.69 9.91
C GLU A 466 4.17 1.37 9.44
N LEU A 467 4.70 0.63 10.39
CA LEU A 467 5.14 -0.74 10.23
C LEU A 467 4.30 -1.63 11.15
N ILE A 468 3.53 -2.51 10.55
CA ILE A 468 2.79 -3.54 11.26
C ILE A 468 3.42 -4.87 10.87
N MET A 469 4.06 -5.55 11.80
CA MET A 469 4.75 -6.80 11.51
C MET A 469 4.35 -7.90 12.48
N SER A 470 4.40 -9.14 12.01
CA SER A 470 4.22 -10.30 12.86
C SER A 470 5.25 -10.29 13.99
N SER A 471 4.80 -10.42 15.22
CA SER A 471 5.70 -10.53 16.38
C SER A 471 6.63 -11.74 16.27
N ALA A 472 6.20 -12.84 15.63
CA ALA A 472 7.04 -14.00 15.36
C ALA A 472 8.18 -13.66 14.40
N VAL A 473 7.88 -12.94 13.30
CA VAL A 473 8.89 -12.48 12.35
C VAL A 473 9.85 -11.49 13.00
N ALA A 474 9.36 -10.53 13.80
CA ALA A 474 10.19 -9.61 14.55
C ALA A 474 11.17 -10.35 15.49
N ARG A 475 10.65 -11.30 16.25
CA ARG A 475 11.48 -12.12 17.16
C ARG A 475 12.50 -12.96 16.42
N CYS A 476 12.14 -13.50 15.27
CA CYS A 476 13.07 -14.25 14.42
C CYS A 476 14.23 -13.36 13.93
N ILE A 477 13.94 -12.21 13.36
CA ILE A 477 14.96 -11.29 12.80
C ILE A 477 15.93 -10.82 13.89
N TYR A 478 15.40 -10.44 15.06
CA TYR A 478 16.19 -9.91 16.18
C TYR A 478 16.70 -10.98 17.14
N LYS A 479 16.33 -12.24 16.94
CA LYS A 479 16.62 -13.37 17.84
C LYS A 479 16.12 -13.13 19.27
N PHE A 480 14.95 -12.53 19.39
CA PHE A 480 14.32 -12.21 20.65
C PHE A 480 13.61 -13.44 21.27
N THR A 481 13.43 -13.40 22.59
CA THR A 481 12.61 -14.35 23.35
C THR A 481 11.12 -13.96 23.30
N ALA A 482 10.30 -14.62 24.11
CA ALA A 482 8.88 -14.29 24.27
C ALA A 482 8.62 -13.01 25.10
N ALA A 483 9.67 -12.39 25.68
CA ALA A 483 9.52 -11.17 26.46
C ALA A 483 8.98 -10.00 25.62
N PRO A 484 8.35 -8.98 26.22
CA PRO A 484 7.83 -7.83 25.50
C PRO A 484 8.88 -7.14 24.66
N ILE A 485 8.47 -6.64 23.51
CA ILE A 485 9.30 -5.86 22.58
C ILE A 485 9.04 -4.39 22.82
N SER A 486 10.11 -3.62 22.97
CA SER A 486 10.12 -2.16 22.92
C SER A 486 10.74 -1.70 21.62
N ALA A 487 10.47 -0.49 21.18
CA ALA A 487 11.07 0.04 19.98
C ALA A 487 11.40 1.53 20.12
N THR A 488 12.38 1.96 19.36
CA THR A 488 12.67 3.37 19.11
C THR A 488 12.56 3.62 17.63
N VAL A 489 11.77 4.62 17.24
CA VAL A 489 11.67 5.07 15.85
C VAL A 489 12.39 6.39 15.73
N SER A 490 13.36 6.47 14.85
CA SER A 490 14.06 7.70 14.51
C SER A 490 13.97 7.97 13.01
N ILE A 491 13.98 9.23 12.64
CA ILE A 491 13.95 9.66 11.24
C ILE A 491 15.18 10.52 11.04
N THR A 492 16.00 10.14 10.08
CA THR A 492 17.23 10.86 9.74
C THR A 492 17.14 11.36 8.32
N SER A 493 17.48 12.63 8.09
CA SER A 493 17.67 13.17 6.74
C SER A 493 18.94 12.56 6.11
N GLU A 494 19.16 12.77 4.81
CA GLU A 494 20.40 12.34 4.14
C GLU A 494 21.66 12.94 4.78
N ASN A 495 21.54 14.13 5.37
CA ASN A 495 22.63 14.79 6.09
C ASN A 495 22.82 14.24 7.51
N GLY A 496 22.07 13.23 7.93
CA GLY A 496 22.16 12.61 9.25
C GLY A 496 21.47 13.39 10.37
N GLU A 497 20.78 14.48 10.07
CA GLU A 497 20.03 15.26 11.06
C GLU A 497 18.75 14.52 11.50
N ALA A 498 18.48 14.52 12.81
CA ALA A 498 17.28 13.92 13.35
C ALA A 498 16.05 14.79 13.01
N ASN A 499 15.03 14.14 12.48
CA ASN A 499 13.74 14.78 12.19
C ASN A 499 12.73 14.44 13.28
N ALA A 500 12.03 15.45 13.78
CA ALA A 500 11.05 15.26 14.84
C ALA A 500 9.83 14.49 14.34
N ALA A 501 9.44 13.46 15.05
CA ALA A 501 8.24 12.68 14.79
C ALA A 501 7.58 12.23 16.10
N THR A 502 6.25 12.14 16.08
CA THR A 502 5.52 11.42 17.11
C THR A 502 5.59 9.93 16.81
N THR A 503 6.01 9.13 17.79
CA THR A 503 6.14 7.69 17.63
C THR A 503 5.10 6.94 18.45
N VAL A 504 4.59 5.85 17.89
CA VAL A 504 3.64 4.93 18.55
C VAL A 504 4.19 3.53 18.47
N ILE A 505 4.09 2.79 19.57
CA ILE A 505 4.54 1.40 19.67
C ILE A 505 3.46 0.62 20.41
N ASN A 506 3.02 -0.49 19.83
CA ASN A 506 2.04 -1.38 20.45
C ASN A 506 2.26 -2.82 19.97
N GLU A 507 2.20 -3.79 20.87
CA GLU A 507 2.15 -5.22 20.54
C GLU A 507 0.81 -5.79 21.00
N LYS A 508 0.02 -6.30 20.06
CA LYS A 508 -1.31 -6.86 20.33
C LYS A 508 -1.63 -7.99 19.35
N ASN A 509 -2.23 -9.06 19.84
CA ASN A 509 -2.70 -10.19 19.04
C ASN A 509 -1.63 -10.79 18.11
N GLY A 510 -0.37 -10.82 18.51
CA GLY A 510 0.72 -11.33 17.69
C GLY A 510 1.24 -10.36 16.62
N TRP A 511 0.79 -9.10 16.66
CA TRP A 511 1.24 -8.05 15.76
C TRP A 511 1.92 -6.93 16.54
N LEU A 512 3.09 -6.53 16.07
CA LEU A 512 3.82 -5.36 16.52
C LEU A 512 3.49 -4.20 15.57
N LYS A 513 2.90 -3.13 16.11
CA LYS A 513 2.63 -1.90 15.38
C LYS A 513 3.60 -0.80 15.81
N LEU A 514 4.24 -0.18 14.84
CA LEU A 514 5.17 0.93 14.99
C LEU A 514 4.71 2.05 14.06
N GLY A 515 4.73 3.28 14.53
CA GLY A 515 4.33 4.43 13.74
C GLY A 515 5.22 5.63 13.96
N ALA A 516 5.44 6.43 12.93
CA ALA A 516 6.08 7.73 12.96
C ALA A 516 5.25 8.75 12.20
N TYR A 517 4.90 9.85 12.83
CA TYR A 517 3.97 10.83 12.30
C TYR A 517 4.50 12.25 12.44
N GLY A 518 4.18 13.09 11.46
CA GLY A 518 4.44 14.53 11.52
C GLY A 518 5.86 14.94 11.14
N PHE A 519 6.67 14.02 10.62
CA PHE A 519 8.01 14.36 10.11
C PHE A 519 7.94 15.12 8.78
N THR A 520 9.01 15.84 8.46
CA THR A 520 9.15 16.55 7.17
C THR A 520 9.99 15.74 6.20
N PHE A 521 9.77 15.97 4.91
CA PHE A 521 10.51 15.28 3.87
C PHE A 521 11.75 16.09 3.44
N SER A 522 12.90 15.42 3.48
CA SER A 522 14.18 15.81 2.89
C SER A 522 14.90 14.50 2.59
N SER A 523 14.25 13.61 1.83
CA SER A 523 14.72 12.24 1.57
C SER A 523 15.03 11.44 2.86
N PRO A 524 14.09 11.37 3.83
CA PRO A 524 14.39 10.76 5.11
C PRO A 524 14.46 9.24 5.03
N THR A 525 15.34 8.67 5.85
CA THR A 525 15.29 7.25 6.20
C THR A 525 14.56 7.10 7.53
N VAL A 526 13.47 6.33 7.53
CA VAL A 526 12.81 5.89 8.76
C VAL A 526 13.55 4.70 9.30
N ARG A 527 14.07 4.82 10.51
CA ARG A 527 14.87 3.80 11.18
C ARG A 527 14.17 3.31 12.43
N VAL A 528 13.89 2.03 12.48
CA VAL A 528 13.25 1.37 13.62
C VAL A 528 14.26 0.46 14.32
N LYS A 529 14.55 0.74 15.58
CA LYS A 529 15.35 -0.11 16.44
C LYS A 529 14.43 -0.82 17.42
N LEU A 530 14.33 -2.15 17.32
CA LEU A 530 13.64 -2.95 18.30
C LEU A 530 14.61 -3.32 19.43
N THR A 531 14.11 -3.31 20.65
CA THR A 531 14.80 -3.74 21.85
C THR A 531 13.91 -4.67 22.65
N GLN A 532 14.50 -5.49 23.46
CA GLN A 532 13.80 -6.34 24.39
C GLN A 532 14.33 -6.05 25.80
N GLU A 533 13.46 -5.92 26.78
CA GLU A 533 13.90 -5.92 28.17
C GLU A 533 14.68 -7.20 28.43
N ALA A 534 15.83 -7.06 29.09
CA ALA A 534 16.57 -8.23 29.52
C ALA A 534 15.60 -9.14 30.28
N ALA A 535 15.50 -10.40 29.86
CA ALA A 535 14.73 -11.36 30.62
C ALA A 535 15.16 -11.19 32.10
N PRO A 536 14.26 -11.02 33.06
CA PRO A 536 14.64 -10.85 34.44
C PRO A 536 15.62 -11.97 34.72
N THR A 537 16.85 -11.60 35.06
CA THR A 537 17.92 -12.58 35.38
C THR A 537 17.24 -13.58 36.30
N PRO A 538 17.17 -14.87 35.96
CA PRO A 538 16.49 -15.81 36.83
C PRO A 538 17.11 -15.58 38.19
N THR A 539 16.35 -14.97 39.08
CA THR A 539 16.77 -14.83 40.49
C THR A 539 17.18 -16.23 40.83
N PRO A 540 18.47 -16.49 41.16
CA PRO A 540 18.96 -17.83 41.32
C PRO A 540 17.92 -18.52 42.16
N SER A 541 17.30 -19.55 41.58
CA SER A 541 16.17 -20.25 42.18
C SER A 541 16.63 -20.56 43.58
N ALA A 542 16.07 -19.85 44.55
CA ALA A 542 16.50 -20.04 45.90
C ALA A 542 16.34 -21.53 46.11
N THR A 543 17.47 -22.23 46.08
CA THR A 543 17.61 -23.65 46.34
C THR A 543 16.65 -23.91 47.47
N ALA A 544 15.63 -24.70 47.27
CA ALA A 544 14.49 -24.86 48.17
C ALA A 544 15.00 -24.73 49.58
N SER A 545 14.78 -23.57 50.18
CA SER A 545 15.17 -23.33 51.57
C SER A 545 14.38 -24.35 52.32
N THR A 546 15.06 -25.43 52.68
CA THR A 546 14.55 -26.37 53.62
C THR A 546 14.10 -25.53 54.80
N LYS A 547 12.81 -25.38 54.97
CA LYS A 547 12.13 -24.65 56.05
C LYS A 547 12.93 -24.93 57.30
N PRO A 548 13.55 -23.96 57.99
CA PRO A 548 14.39 -24.22 59.17
C PRO A 548 13.56 -25.07 60.09
N ALA A 549 14.05 -26.26 60.46
CA ALA A 549 13.37 -27.13 61.40
C ALA A 549 13.12 -26.28 62.61
N VAL A 550 11.86 -26.12 63.00
CA VAL A 550 11.47 -25.35 64.20
C VAL A 550 12.05 -26.12 65.38
N VAL A 551 13.22 -25.68 65.84
CA VAL A 551 13.91 -26.25 67.01
C VAL A 551 13.08 -25.92 68.22
N LYS A 552 12.35 -26.93 68.70
CA LYS A 552 11.50 -26.80 69.88
C LYS A 552 12.36 -26.44 71.07
N LYS A 553 12.22 -25.27 71.61
CA LYS A 553 12.79 -24.88 72.92
C LYS A 553 12.07 -25.66 74.00
N ILE A 554 12.81 -26.34 74.87
CA ILE A 554 12.33 -27.11 76.01
C ILE A 554 12.50 -26.23 77.26
N SER A 555 11.49 -26.21 78.15
CA SER A 555 11.54 -25.53 79.42
C SER A 555 11.78 -26.51 80.52
N ILE A 556 12.78 -26.27 81.35
CA ILE A 556 13.03 -27.04 82.60
C ILE A 556 12.88 -26.12 83.83
N THR A 557 12.45 -26.70 84.92
CA THR A 557 12.35 -26.04 86.20
C THR A 557 13.56 -26.42 87.04
N CYS A 558 14.27 -25.40 87.58
CA CYS A 558 15.44 -25.59 88.39
C CYS A 558 15.15 -25.10 89.83
N VAL A 559 15.62 -25.80 90.85
CA VAL A 559 15.31 -25.52 92.28
C VAL A 559 16.60 -25.38 93.04
N LYS A 560 16.64 -24.37 93.92
CA LYS A 560 17.67 -24.18 94.99
C LYS A 560 16.99 -23.79 96.28
N GLY A 561 16.93 -24.74 97.25
CA GLY A 561 16.15 -24.53 98.45
C GLY A 561 14.68 -24.30 98.18
N LYS A 562 14.12 -23.20 98.70
CA LYS A 562 12.71 -22.83 98.41
C LYS A 562 12.53 -22.01 97.13
N THR A 563 13.61 -21.75 96.33
CA THR A 563 13.57 -20.89 95.15
C THR A 563 13.52 -21.69 93.86
N THR A 564 12.57 -21.38 93.01
CA THR A 564 12.39 -22.06 91.68
C THR A 564 12.68 -21.09 90.58
N LYS A 565 13.37 -21.56 89.47
CA LYS A 565 13.66 -20.80 88.27
C LYS A 565 13.37 -21.62 87.04
N LYS A 566 12.63 -21.08 86.10
CA LYS A 566 12.31 -21.73 84.85
C LYS A 566 13.34 -21.34 83.79
N VAL A 567 13.95 -22.32 83.11
CA VAL A 567 14.95 -22.08 82.05
C VAL A 567 14.45 -22.72 80.77
N THR A 568 14.35 -21.89 79.72
CA THR A 568 13.85 -22.31 78.38
C THR A 568 14.99 -22.09 77.35
N ALA A 569 15.46 -23.18 76.77
CA ALA A 569 16.50 -23.18 75.73
C ALA A 569 16.36 -24.45 74.87
N ILE A 570 17.12 -24.52 73.79
CA ILE A 570 17.20 -25.74 72.94
C ILE A 570 17.73 -26.92 73.78
N ASN A 571 18.69 -26.63 74.67
CA ASN A 571 19.31 -27.60 75.58
C ASN A 571 19.45 -26.96 76.99
N PRO A 572 18.36 -26.82 77.74
CA PRO A 572 18.37 -26.05 78.97
C PRO A 572 19.17 -26.77 80.08
N LYS A 573 20.12 -26.03 80.68
CA LYS A 573 20.85 -26.48 81.90
C LYS A 573 20.53 -25.55 83.05
N CYS A 574 20.46 -26.09 84.27
CA CYS A 574 20.21 -25.29 85.39
C CYS A 574 21.45 -24.41 85.75
N PRO A 575 21.25 -23.15 86.19
CA PRO A 575 22.32 -22.32 86.61
C PRO A 575 23.06 -22.92 87.80
N THR A 576 24.32 -22.51 87.97
CA THR A 576 25.18 -23.02 89.02
C THR A 576 24.49 -22.88 90.39
N GLY A 577 24.45 -23.96 91.14
CA GLY A 577 23.81 -24.09 92.42
C GLY A 577 22.31 -24.42 92.40
N TYR A 578 21.66 -24.62 91.18
CA TYR A 578 20.30 -25.09 91.06
C TYR A 578 20.30 -26.54 90.56
N LYS A 579 19.39 -27.36 90.97
CA LYS A 579 19.13 -28.76 90.49
C LYS A 579 17.85 -28.75 89.72
N LYS A 580 17.82 -29.58 88.67
CA LYS A 580 16.59 -29.80 87.87
C LYS A 580 15.58 -30.46 88.80
N LYS A 581 14.35 -29.92 88.81
CA LYS A 581 13.23 -30.54 89.52
C LYS A 581 12.70 -31.72 88.75
#